data_a6a09a8dcb0c210432e53c756f56902a
#
_entry.id   a6a09a8dcb0c210432e53c756f56902a
#
_cell.length_a   1.000
_cell.length_b   1.000
_cell.length_c   1.000
_cell.angle_alpha   90.00
_cell.angle_beta   90.00
_cell.angle_gamma   90.00
#
_symmetry.space_group_name_H-M   'P 1'
#
loop_
_entity.id
_entity.type
_entity.pdbx_description
1 polymer ?
#
loop_
_entity_poly.entity_id
_entity_poly.type
_entity_poly.pdbx_seq_one_letter_code
_entity_poly.pdbx_strand_id
1 'polypeptide(L)'
;MYRIGWRFHGEIKLRSVFRIAALFLLTGLPVTADFAGLVNTSQAAQEVQVIEMTAKKYEYSPSPLRVKRGAKIQLRITALDRTHGFKINLSPDGSDKKSDLGLIFGSNNDDCFKLEKGVPTVVEFVARTPGTYSFHCCNRCGIGHGGMKGQILVEP
;
A
#
# COMPACT_ATOMS: atom_id res chain seq x y z
N MET A 1 12.74 -2.13 -40.58
CA MET A 1 11.64 -3.02 -40.99
C MET A 1 11.92 -4.41 -40.40
N TYR A 2 11.51 -4.68 -39.16
CA TYR A 2 11.57 -6.01 -38.58
C TYR A 2 10.25 -6.31 -37.90
N ARG A 3 9.48 -7.22 -38.49
CA ARG A 3 8.24 -7.78 -37.94
C ARG A 3 8.62 -9.02 -37.12
N ILE A 4 8.42 -9.00 -35.81
CA ILE A 4 8.49 -10.18 -34.97
C ILE A 4 7.06 -10.64 -34.70
N GLY A 5 6.68 -11.73 -35.40
CA GLY A 5 5.41 -12.41 -35.18
C GLY A 5 5.52 -13.39 -34.02
N TRP A 6 4.70 -13.19 -33.00
CA TRP A 6 4.51 -14.17 -31.92
C TRP A 6 3.35 -15.10 -32.31
N ARG A 7 3.68 -16.34 -32.57
CA ARG A 7 2.71 -17.39 -32.86
C ARG A 7 2.48 -18.18 -31.56
N PHE A 8 1.35 -17.95 -30.92
CA PHE A 8 0.90 -18.80 -29.81
C PHE A 8 0.19 -20.03 -30.38
N HIS A 9 0.85 -21.18 -30.31
CA HIS A 9 0.23 -22.49 -30.41
C HIS A 9 0.21 -23.10 -29.02
N GLY A 10 -0.96 -23.20 -28.47
CA GLY A 10 -1.24 -23.91 -27.19
C GLY A 10 -2.62 -24.51 -27.25
N GLU A 11 -2.78 -25.62 -28.01
CA GLU A 11 -4.01 -26.43 -27.96
C GLU A 11 -4.06 -27.19 -26.64
N ILE A 12 -4.95 -26.78 -25.74
CA ILE A 12 -5.29 -27.56 -24.54
C ILE A 12 -6.21 -28.69 -24.98
N LYS A 13 -5.66 -29.89 -25.11
CA LYS A 13 -6.41 -31.12 -25.34
C LYS A 13 -7.28 -31.43 -24.10
N LEU A 14 -8.55 -31.08 -24.19
CA LEU A 14 -9.60 -31.56 -23.31
C LEU A 14 -9.90 -33.03 -23.65
N ARG A 15 -9.25 -33.96 -22.99
CA ARG A 15 -9.55 -35.38 -23.13
C ARG A 15 -9.92 -36.01 -21.81
N SER A 16 -11.18 -36.42 -21.76
CA SER A 16 -11.65 -37.66 -21.18
C SER A 16 -11.62 -37.77 -19.65
N VAL A 17 -12.70 -37.32 -19.02
CA VAL A 17 -13.17 -37.92 -17.76
C VAL A 17 -14.68 -38.22 -17.88
N PHE A 18 -15.01 -39.11 -18.82
CA PHE A 18 -16.31 -39.84 -18.77
C PHE A 18 -15.96 -41.31 -18.86
N ARG A 19 -16.12 -42.02 -17.74
CA ARG A 19 -16.49 -43.44 -17.61
C ARG A 19 -16.01 -43.99 -16.25
N ILE A 20 -16.78 -43.81 -15.22
CA ILE A 20 -16.99 -44.83 -14.21
C ILE A 20 -18.44 -44.61 -13.74
N ALA A 21 -19.36 -45.17 -14.46
CA ALA A 21 -20.69 -45.48 -13.97
C ALA A 21 -20.75 -46.99 -13.92
N ALA A 22 -20.68 -47.57 -12.75
CA ALA A 22 -21.26 -48.89 -12.51
C ALA A 22 -21.24 -49.22 -11.02
N LEU A 23 -22.41 -49.41 -10.50
CA LEU A 23 -22.79 -50.46 -9.53
C LEU A 23 -22.35 -50.23 -8.07
N PHE A 24 -23.16 -49.47 -7.32
CA PHE A 24 -23.47 -49.78 -5.92
C PHE A 24 -24.97 -49.59 -5.68
N LEU A 25 -25.68 -50.65 -5.93
CA LEU A 25 -27.04 -50.88 -5.39
C LEU A 25 -26.85 -51.54 -4.02
N LEU A 26 -27.73 -51.16 -3.07
CA LEU A 26 -27.97 -51.79 -1.76
C LEU A 26 -26.98 -51.39 -0.64
N THR A 27 -27.30 -50.31 0.05
CA THR A 27 -27.70 -50.31 1.47
C THR A 27 -28.09 -48.85 1.82
N GLY A 28 -29.35 -48.66 2.15
CA GLY A 28 -29.93 -47.37 2.49
C GLY A 28 -29.48 -46.93 3.90
N LEU A 29 -28.62 -45.93 3.95
CA LEU A 29 -28.46 -45.04 5.09
C LEU A 29 -28.38 -43.62 4.53
N PRO A 30 -29.25 -42.69 4.96
CA PRO A 30 -29.08 -41.29 4.57
C PRO A 30 -27.86 -40.74 5.30
N VAL A 31 -26.75 -40.63 4.60
CA VAL A 31 -25.64 -39.76 5.05
C VAL A 31 -26.09 -38.33 4.79
N THR A 32 -26.72 -37.74 5.80
CA THR A 32 -26.91 -36.31 5.84
C THR A 32 -25.52 -35.68 6.05
N ALA A 33 -24.83 -35.43 4.96
CA ALA A 33 -23.61 -34.61 4.99
C ALA A 33 -24.06 -33.16 5.24
N ASP A 34 -24.12 -32.77 6.51
CA ASP A 34 -24.14 -31.36 6.91
C ASP A 34 -22.83 -30.70 6.48
N PHE A 35 -22.75 -30.35 5.20
CA PHE A 35 -21.65 -29.54 4.66
C PHE A 35 -22.00 -28.05 4.81
N ALA A 36 -22.39 -27.68 6.03
CA ALA A 36 -22.52 -26.26 6.41
C ALA A 36 -21.24 -25.78 7.05
N GLY A 37 -20.11 -26.01 6.37
CA GLY A 37 -18.86 -25.29 6.64
C GLY A 37 -19.00 -23.89 6.08
N LEU A 38 -19.65 -22.99 6.80
CA LEU A 38 -19.59 -21.54 6.58
C LEU A 38 -18.13 -21.11 6.76
N VAL A 39 -17.36 -21.15 5.69
CA VAL A 39 -16.13 -20.37 5.59
C VAL A 39 -16.53 -18.90 5.59
N ASN A 40 -16.78 -18.38 6.79
CA ASN A 40 -16.94 -16.96 7.01
C ASN A 40 -15.53 -16.33 6.89
N THR A 41 -15.06 -16.19 5.66
CA THR A 41 -13.88 -15.38 5.35
C THR A 41 -14.31 -13.94 5.57
N SER A 42 -14.32 -13.51 6.83
CA SER A 42 -14.35 -12.10 7.17
C SER A 42 -13.08 -11.50 6.58
N GLN A 43 -13.15 -11.08 5.33
CA GLN A 43 -12.20 -10.14 4.76
C GLN A 43 -12.44 -8.85 5.55
N ALA A 44 -11.69 -8.69 6.66
CA ALA A 44 -11.63 -7.44 7.37
C ALA A 44 -11.21 -6.39 6.33
N ALA A 45 -12.15 -5.55 5.92
CA ALA A 45 -11.87 -4.43 5.05
C ALA A 45 -10.74 -3.64 5.74
N GLN A 46 -9.58 -3.58 5.11
CA GLN A 46 -8.42 -2.90 5.69
C GLN A 46 -8.78 -1.42 5.81
N GLU A 47 -9.05 -0.98 7.04
CA GLU A 47 -9.47 0.39 7.31
C GLU A 47 -8.41 1.37 6.83
N VAL A 48 -8.83 2.34 6.02
CA VAL A 48 -7.96 3.40 5.53
C VAL A 48 -7.95 4.52 6.56
N GLN A 49 -6.81 4.74 7.19
CA GLN A 49 -6.62 5.88 8.10
C GLN A 49 -6.31 7.13 7.27
N VAL A 50 -7.23 8.09 7.27
CA VAL A 50 -7.03 9.40 6.65
C VAL A 50 -6.38 10.35 7.67
N ILE A 51 -5.28 10.97 7.29
CA ILE A 51 -4.54 11.93 8.11
C ILE A 51 -4.40 13.24 7.33
N GLU A 52 -4.93 14.31 7.90
CA GLU A 52 -4.76 15.67 7.38
C GLU A 52 -3.45 16.27 7.91
N MET A 53 -2.63 16.82 7.01
CA MET A 53 -1.37 17.48 7.34
C MET A 53 -1.28 18.83 6.63
N THR A 54 -0.67 19.78 7.27
CA THR A 54 -0.33 21.07 6.65
C THR A 54 1.17 21.26 6.50
N ALA A 55 1.56 21.98 5.46
CA ALA A 55 2.93 22.38 5.20
C ALA A 55 3.00 23.91 5.11
N LYS A 56 3.85 24.55 5.91
CA LYS A 56 4.13 25.99 5.86
C LYS A 56 5.59 26.22 6.24
N LYS A 57 6.13 27.40 6.03
CA LYS A 57 7.53 27.76 6.36
C LYS A 57 7.83 27.57 7.84
N TYR A 58 8.64 26.70 8.24
CA TYR A 58 9.39 25.60 7.60
C TYR A 58 9.04 24.32 8.38
N GLU A 59 7.79 23.99 8.45
CA GLU A 59 7.25 22.91 9.29
C GLU A 59 6.16 22.14 8.59
N TYR A 60 5.96 20.90 9.05
CA TYR A 60 4.77 20.08 8.80
C TYR A 60 4.00 19.89 10.10
N SER A 61 2.68 19.97 10.03
CA SER A 61 1.84 19.79 11.20
C SER A 61 0.63 18.90 10.89
N PRO A 62 0.35 17.87 11.70
CA PRO A 62 1.11 17.42 12.86
C PRO A 62 2.42 16.71 12.49
N SER A 63 3.41 16.75 13.38
CA SER A 63 4.64 15.97 13.34
C SER A 63 5.19 15.81 14.76
N PRO A 64 5.58 14.58 15.22
CA PRO A 64 5.49 13.33 14.49
C PRO A 64 4.08 12.82 14.28
N LEU A 65 3.85 12.04 13.20
CA LEU A 65 2.64 11.27 12.99
C LEU A 65 2.80 9.88 13.62
N ARG A 66 1.72 9.34 14.19
CA ARG A 66 1.69 7.98 14.73
C ARG A 66 0.69 7.14 13.95
N VAL A 67 1.12 6.00 13.46
CA VAL A 67 0.32 5.05 12.70
C VAL A 67 0.59 3.63 13.17
N LYS A 68 -0.38 2.73 13.04
CA LYS A 68 -0.21 1.33 13.41
C LYS A 68 0.38 0.52 12.27
N ARG A 69 1.15 -0.51 12.60
CA ARG A 69 1.60 -1.52 11.65
C ARG A 69 0.41 -2.15 10.92
N GLY A 70 0.56 -2.32 9.61
CA GLY A 70 -0.47 -2.91 8.75
C GLY A 70 -1.54 -1.91 8.29
N ALA A 71 -1.60 -0.71 8.85
CA ALA A 71 -2.57 0.30 8.43
C ALA A 71 -2.30 0.78 7.00
N LYS A 72 -3.38 0.96 6.23
CA LYS A 72 -3.36 1.70 4.98
C LYS A 72 -3.59 3.18 5.30
N ILE A 73 -2.62 4.00 4.97
CA ILE A 73 -2.62 5.43 5.28
C ILE A 73 -2.94 6.22 4.02
N GLN A 74 -3.85 7.17 4.13
CA GLN A 74 -4.07 8.23 3.17
C GLN A 74 -3.69 9.56 3.83
N LEU A 75 -2.48 10.05 3.51
CA LEU A 75 -1.98 11.32 4.03
C LEU A 75 -2.37 12.43 3.05
N ARG A 76 -3.17 13.40 3.51
CA ARG A 76 -3.60 14.56 2.74
C ARG A 76 -2.84 15.78 3.20
N ILE A 77 -1.97 16.31 2.33
CA ILE A 77 -1.05 17.39 2.67
C ILE A 77 -1.46 18.65 1.93
N THR A 78 -1.72 19.73 2.68
CA THR A 78 -2.05 21.05 2.11
C THR A 78 -0.95 22.06 2.44
N ALA A 79 -0.34 22.64 1.40
CA ALA A 79 0.60 23.74 1.59
C ALA A 79 -0.16 25.07 1.79
N LEU A 80 0.11 25.77 2.90
CA LEU A 80 -0.67 26.95 3.31
C LEU A 80 -0.11 28.28 2.76
N ASP A 81 1.20 28.38 2.56
CA ASP A 81 1.86 29.67 2.24
C ASP A 81 2.47 29.73 0.84
N ARG A 82 3.09 28.66 0.38
CA ARG A 82 3.75 28.54 -0.93
C ARG A 82 3.87 27.08 -1.35
N THR A 83 4.43 26.85 -2.52
CA THR A 83 4.78 25.49 -2.97
C THR A 83 5.89 24.91 -2.11
N HIS A 84 5.68 23.70 -1.62
CA HIS A 84 6.64 22.86 -0.90
C HIS A 84 6.84 21.54 -1.64
N GLY A 85 7.63 20.64 -1.08
CA GLY A 85 7.74 19.25 -1.51
C GLY A 85 7.56 18.33 -0.32
N PHE A 86 7.30 17.07 -0.56
CA PHE A 86 7.25 16.04 0.48
C PHE A 86 7.96 14.80 -0.04
N LYS A 87 9.00 14.38 0.64
CA LYS A 87 9.71 13.13 0.38
C LYS A 87 9.89 12.39 1.69
N ILE A 88 9.54 11.11 1.71
CA ILE A 88 9.67 10.24 2.88
C ILE A 88 10.64 9.11 2.60
N ASN A 89 11.42 8.71 3.62
CA ASN A 89 12.24 7.51 3.57
C ASN A 89 11.34 6.27 3.57
N LEU A 90 11.60 5.32 2.68
CA LEU A 90 10.78 4.09 2.57
C LEU A 90 11.20 3.02 3.58
N SER A 91 12.43 3.11 4.09
CA SER A 91 12.97 2.23 5.12
C SER A 91 13.04 2.95 6.47
N PRO A 92 12.93 2.22 7.58
CA PRO A 92 13.09 2.82 8.90
C PRO A 92 14.45 3.51 9.04
N ASP A 93 14.49 4.61 9.77
CA ASP A 93 15.74 5.34 10.04
C ASP A 93 16.74 4.41 10.76
N GLY A 94 17.99 4.39 10.27
CA GLY A 94 19.04 3.52 10.81
C GLY A 94 19.05 2.09 10.28
N SER A 95 18.08 1.69 9.44
CA SER A 95 18.09 0.37 8.79
C SER A 95 18.97 0.36 7.55
N ASP A 96 19.38 -0.85 7.11
CA ASP A 96 20.00 -1.03 5.79
C ASP A 96 18.97 -0.79 4.70
N LYS A 97 19.12 0.32 3.96
CA LYS A 97 18.17 0.80 2.95
C LYS A 97 17.93 -0.15 1.77
N LYS A 98 18.73 -1.20 1.64
CA LYS A 98 18.61 -2.13 0.51
C LYS A 98 17.64 -3.29 0.76
N SER A 99 17.36 -3.62 2.00
CA SER A 99 16.68 -4.88 2.35
C SER A 99 15.27 -4.73 2.91
N ASP A 100 14.87 -3.58 3.43
CA ASP A 100 13.58 -3.46 4.13
C ASP A 100 12.82 -2.18 3.76
N LEU A 101 11.93 -2.32 2.78
CA LEU A 101 10.94 -1.29 2.49
C LEU A 101 9.80 -1.41 3.50
N GLY A 102 9.85 -0.60 4.53
CA GLY A 102 8.86 -0.60 5.60
C GLY A 102 7.58 0.17 5.27
N LEU A 103 7.65 1.09 4.33
CA LEU A 103 6.49 1.77 3.76
C LEU A 103 6.31 1.32 2.31
N ILE A 104 5.13 0.76 1.99
CA ILE A 104 4.81 0.28 0.65
C ILE A 104 3.83 1.26 0.01
N PHE A 105 4.28 1.93 -1.02
CA PHE A 105 3.46 2.82 -1.83
C PHE A 105 2.75 2.04 -2.93
N GLY A 106 1.59 2.55 -3.36
CA GLY A 106 0.92 2.09 -4.57
C GLY A 106 1.63 2.60 -5.83
N SER A 107 0.88 2.79 -6.91
CA SER A 107 1.40 3.23 -8.21
C SER A 107 1.98 4.66 -8.23
N ASN A 108 1.73 5.45 -7.19
CA ASN A 108 2.12 6.87 -7.11
C ASN A 108 3.30 7.08 -6.15
N ASN A 109 4.39 6.34 -6.39
CA ASN A 109 5.62 6.55 -5.63
C ASN A 109 6.48 7.61 -6.34
N ASP A 110 6.22 8.88 -6.05
CA ASP A 110 7.05 9.97 -6.52
C ASP A 110 8.25 10.19 -5.59
N ASP A 111 9.41 10.40 -6.18
CA ASP A 111 10.61 10.76 -5.42
C ASP A 111 10.45 12.09 -4.65
N CYS A 112 9.53 12.95 -5.11
CA CYS A 112 9.22 14.22 -4.48
C CYS A 112 7.79 14.64 -4.84
N PHE A 113 6.87 14.50 -3.91
CA PHE A 113 5.50 14.99 -4.08
C PHE A 113 5.49 16.51 -4.04
N LYS A 114 5.08 17.15 -5.14
CA LYS A 114 4.93 18.60 -5.19
C LYS A 114 3.65 19.00 -4.44
N LEU A 115 3.80 19.88 -3.46
CA LEU A 115 2.69 20.43 -2.67
C LEU A 115 2.39 21.84 -3.17
N GLU A 116 1.40 22.00 -4.00
CA GLU A 116 1.00 23.33 -4.48
C GLU A 116 0.19 24.06 -3.40
N LYS A 117 0.39 25.39 -3.31
CA LYS A 117 -0.31 26.21 -2.32
C LYS A 117 -1.83 26.08 -2.46
N GLY A 118 -2.49 25.71 -1.35
CA GLY A 118 -3.93 25.57 -1.24
C GLY A 118 -4.53 24.34 -1.93
N VAL A 119 -3.69 23.48 -2.53
CA VAL A 119 -4.15 22.25 -3.20
C VAL A 119 -3.78 21.04 -2.36
N PRO A 120 -4.76 20.24 -1.88
CA PRO A 120 -4.46 19.00 -1.18
C PRO A 120 -3.74 17.99 -2.08
N THR A 121 -2.60 17.49 -1.64
CA THR A 121 -1.87 16.40 -2.28
C THR A 121 -2.08 15.14 -1.47
N VAL A 122 -2.50 14.04 -2.12
CA VAL A 122 -2.75 12.76 -1.47
C VAL A 122 -1.55 11.84 -1.66
N VAL A 123 -1.04 11.32 -0.53
CA VAL A 123 0.06 10.34 -0.48
C VAL A 123 -0.46 9.09 0.21
N GLU A 124 -0.47 7.95 -0.50
CA GLU A 124 -0.99 6.69 0.02
C GLU A 124 0.11 5.65 0.19
N PHE A 125 0.12 4.99 1.35
CA PHE A 125 1.04 3.91 1.63
C PHE A 125 0.48 2.94 2.68
N VAL A 126 1.08 1.74 2.74
CA VAL A 126 0.86 0.77 3.80
C VAL A 126 2.06 0.79 4.74
N ALA A 127 1.82 0.98 6.04
CA ALA A 127 2.85 0.95 7.08
C ALA A 127 3.16 -0.51 7.47
N ARG A 128 4.20 -1.11 6.87
CA ARG A 128 4.49 -2.54 7.00
C ARG A 128 5.39 -2.88 8.17
N THR A 129 6.45 -2.12 8.34
CA THR A 129 7.48 -2.40 9.36
C THR A 129 7.46 -1.32 10.44
N PRO A 130 7.42 -1.69 11.74
CA PRO A 130 7.55 -0.73 12.83
C PRO A 130 8.88 0.02 12.78
N GLY A 131 8.85 1.29 13.15
CA GLY A 131 10.04 2.13 13.16
C GLY A 131 9.74 3.61 12.94
N THR A 132 10.78 4.41 12.89
CA THR A 132 10.73 5.84 12.59
C THR A 132 11.09 6.07 11.14
N TYR A 133 10.29 6.88 10.45
CA TYR A 133 10.48 7.22 9.05
C TYR A 133 10.56 8.72 8.91
N SER A 134 11.75 9.23 8.60
CA SER A 134 11.95 10.65 8.38
C SER A 134 11.42 11.09 7.02
N PHE A 135 10.79 12.25 6.99
CA PHE A 135 10.41 12.94 5.77
C PHE A 135 10.92 14.38 5.77
N HIS A 136 11.05 14.98 4.59
CA HIS A 136 11.55 16.34 4.43
C HIS A 136 10.95 17.03 3.20
N CYS A 137 11.11 18.34 3.16
CA CYS A 137 10.79 19.12 1.98
C CYS A 137 11.85 18.89 0.90
N CYS A 138 11.44 18.39 -0.25
CA CYS A 138 12.31 18.13 -1.40
C CYS A 138 12.25 19.23 -2.48
N ASN A 139 11.38 20.21 -2.31
CA ASN A 139 11.27 21.37 -3.20
C ASN A 139 11.84 22.61 -2.51
N ARG A 140 12.77 23.32 -3.16
CA ARG A 140 13.42 24.50 -2.57
C ARG A 140 12.39 25.59 -2.27
N CYS A 141 12.03 25.76 -0.99
CA CYS A 141 10.97 26.65 -0.52
C CYS A 141 11.46 27.89 0.25
N GLY A 142 12.78 28.16 0.27
CA GLY A 142 13.40 29.32 0.90
C GLY A 142 14.58 28.96 1.82
N ILE A 143 15.11 29.95 2.56
CA ILE A 143 16.37 29.82 3.34
C ILE A 143 16.26 28.73 4.43
N GLY A 144 15.10 28.55 5.09
CA GLY A 144 14.86 27.54 6.12
C GLY A 144 14.52 26.15 5.59
N HIS A 145 14.60 25.93 4.27
CA HIS A 145 14.26 24.66 3.61
C HIS A 145 14.91 23.43 4.26
N GLY A 146 16.19 23.49 4.61
CA GLY A 146 16.91 22.36 5.21
C GLY A 146 16.40 21.95 6.59
N GLY A 147 15.68 22.81 7.30
CA GLY A 147 15.03 22.52 8.58
C GLY A 147 13.62 21.96 8.46
N MET A 148 13.01 22.04 7.27
CA MET A 148 11.63 21.57 7.06
C MET A 148 11.56 20.06 6.91
N LYS A 149 11.37 19.36 8.03
CA LYS A 149 11.37 17.91 8.16
C LYS A 149 10.44 17.44 9.26
N GLY A 150 10.10 16.17 9.26
CA GLY A 150 9.30 15.52 10.30
C GLY A 150 9.46 14.02 10.28
N GLN A 151 8.62 13.32 11.04
CA GLN A 151 8.71 11.87 11.21
C GLN A 151 7.33 11.23 11.25
N ILE A 152 7.26 10.00 10.74
CA ILE A 152 6.17 9.06 10.96
C ILE A 152 6.70 7.95 11.87
N LEU A 153 5.96 7.66 12.94
CA LEU A 153 6.23 6.57 13.87
C LEU A 153 5.25 5.44 13.57
N VAL A 154 5.75 4.34 13.04
CA VAL A 154 4.97 3.11 12.85
C VAL A 154 5.09 2.28 14.11
N GLU A 155 3.98 2.17 14.83
CA GLU A 155 3.87 1.41 16.08
C GLU A 155 3.54 -0.08 15.76
N PRO A 156 3.97 -1.03 16.60
CA PRO A 156 3.69 -2.46 16.44
C PRO A 156 2.21 -2.81 16.31
#